data_ca83c59bd19ffd8726f982fb4cbd2025
#
_entry.id   ca83c59bd19ffd8726f982fb4cbd2025
#
_cell.length_a   1.000
_cell.length_b   1.000
_cell.length_c   1.000
_cell.angle_alpha   90.00
_cell.angle_beta   90.00
_cell.angle_gamma   90.00
#
_symmetry.space_group_name_H-M   'P 1'
#
loop_
_entity.id
_entity.type
_entity.pdbx_description
1 polymer ?
#
loop_
_entity_poly.entity_id
_entity_poly.type
_entity_poly.pdbx_seq_one_letter_code
_entity_poly.pdbx_strand_id
1 'polypeptide(L)'
;MDTPQPDADELRDELPEDLDHANFVGAYQFPDNSRRRIPGSMYLALAIVCLVVYLTQRDDSAIVNGGFAWAAAVLGAVGLFSVTSGWRMTIDEQQALVEAQRAIGFPIGHASAQQVWHGVRSRPTWRVLCYSAEEPPCQRGLVLVDAVDGRVLQHLAEDNPEQWHGAGAR
;
A
#
# COMPACT_ATOMS: atom_id res chain seq x y z
N MET A 1 -49.35 -23.57 -27.28
CA MET A 1 -49.30 -22.44 -26.32
C MET A 1 -47.82 -22.25 -26.00
N ASP A 2 -47.15 -21.47 -26.88
CA ASP A 2 -45.72 -21.19 -26.70
C ASP A 2 -45.56 -20.13 -25.60
N THR A 3 -44.86 -20.49 -24.54
CA THR A 3 -44.43 -19.55 -23.51
C THR A 3 -43.28 -18.74 -24.12
N PRO A 4 -43.34 -17.39 -24.16
CA PRO A 4 -42.23 -16.61 -24.66
C PRO A 4 -41.02 -16.82 -23.72
N GLN A 5 -39.91 -17.23 -24.32
CA GLN A 5 -38.63 -17.32 -23.62
C GLN A 5 -38.16 -15.88 -23.39
N PRO A 6 -37.86 -15.48 -22.14
CA PRO A 6 -37.38 -14.11 -21.88
C PRO A 6 -36.06 -13.90 -22.63
N ASP A 7 -35.97 -12.75 -23.32
CA ASP A 7 -34.78 -12.35 -24.05
C ASP A 7 -33.57 -12.33 -23.11
N ALA A 8 -32.43 -12.84 -23.58
CA ALA A 8 -31.21 -12.92 -22.83
C ALA A 8 -30.68 -11.53 -22.38
N ASP A 9 -31.19 -10.44 -22.96
CA ASP A 9 -30.90 -9.06 -22.57
C ASP A 9 -31.70 -8.60 -21.33
N GLU A 10 -32.84 -9.24 -20.99
CA GLU A 10 -33.62 -8.92 -19.79
C GLU A 10 -33.01 -9.48 -18.49
N LEU A 11 -32.04 -10.38 -18.61
CA LEU A 11 -31.34 -11.01 -17.46
C LEU A 11 -29.99 -10.31 -17.13
N ARG A 12 -29.73 -9.18 -17.75
CA ARG A 12 -28.55 -8.38 -17.38
C ARG A 12 -28.84 -7.68 -16.07
N ASP A 13 -28.29 -8.22 -15.00
CA ASP A 13 -28.34 -7.63 -13.66
C ASP A 13 -27.44 -6.38 -13.64
N GLU A 14 -27.98 -5.28 -14.21
CA GLU A 14 -27.31 -3.98 -14.16
C GLU A 14 -27.61 -3.35 -12.81
N LEU A 15 -26.54 -3.02 -12.08
CA LEU A 15 -26.70 -2.25 -10.85
C LEU A 15 -27.43 -0.92 -11.15
N PRO A 16 -28.45 -0.55 -10.36
CA PRO A 16 -29.05 0.78 -10.45
C PRO A 16 -27.97 1.87 -10.41
N GLU A 17 -28.13 2.92 -11.23
CA GLU A 17 -27.14 4.02 -11.33
C GLU A 17 -26.79 4.66 -9.99
N ASP A 18 -27.70 4.68 -9.02
CA ASP A 18 -27.51 5.19 -7.67
C ASP A 18 -26.67 4.28 -6.77
N LEU A 19 -26.48 3.00 -7.17
CA LEU A 19 -25.62 2.03 -6.50
C LEU A 19 -24.29 1.80 -7.21
N ASP A 20 -24.12 2.34 -8.41
CA ASP A 20 -22.84 2.27 -9.13
C ASP A 20 -21.84 3.29 -8.57
N HIS A 21 -21.16 2.90 -7.50
CA HIS A 21 -20.12 3.71 -6.85
C HIS A 21 -18.94 4.05 -7.78
N ALA A 22 -18.72 3.29 -8.86
CA ALA A 22 -17.65 3.56 -9.81
C ALA A 22 -17.87 4.88 -10.55
N ASN A 23 -19.13 5.27 -10.79
CA ASN A 23 -19.49 6.53 -11.42
C ASN A 23 -19.34 7.75 -10.49
N PHE A 24 -19.40 7.56 -9.17
CA PHE A 24 -19.34 8.65 -8.19
C PHE A 24 -17.94 8.88 -7.60
N VAL A 25 -17.12 7.85 -7.49
CA VAL A 25 -15.86 7.91 -6.72
C VAL A 25 -14.63 7.73 -7.60
N GLY A 26 -14.80 7.30 -8.85
CA GLY A 26 -13.69 6.93 -9.74
C GLY A 26 -12.98 5.64 -9.27
N ALA A 27 -11.88 5.29 -9.93
CA ALA A 27 -11.07 4.14 -9.54
C ALA A 27 -10.51 4.35 -8.12
N TYR A 28 -10.57 3.32 -7.27
CA TYR A 28 -10.03 3.38 -5.93
C TYR A 28 -8.53 3.71 -5.97
N GLN A 29 -8.13 4.76 -5.25
CA GLN A 29 -6.73 5.15 -5.11
C GLN A 29 -6.20 4.66 -3.76
N PHE A 30 -5.24 3.79 -3.81
CA PHE A 30 -4.55 3.32 -2.61
C PHE A 30 -3.77 4.47 -1.95
N PRO A 31 -3.87 4.65 -0.62
CA PRO A 31 -3.19 5.73 0.07
C PRO A 31 -1.67 5.53 0.08
N ASP A 32 -0.92 6.60 -0.16
CA ASP A 32 0.52 6.62 -0.02
C ASP A 32 0.99 7.59 1.10
N ASN A 33 2.26 7.50 1.45
CA ASN A 33 2.87 8.33 2.48
C ASN A 33 3.49 9.62 1.94
N SER A 34 3.38 9.92 0.65
CA SER A 34 4.10 11.04 0.01
C SER A 34 3.80 12.39 0.66
N ARG A 35 2.57 12.56 1.15
CA ARG A 35 2.14 13.78 1.84
C ARG A 35 2.90 14.08 3.14
N ARG A 36 3.59 13.10 3.74
CA ARG A 36 4.44 13.32 4.93
C ARG A 36 5.61 14.26 4.66
N ARG A 37 6.01 14.45 3.40
CA ARG A 37 7.07 15.40 3.02
C ARG A 37 6.69 16.84 3.31
N ILE A 38 5.40 17.20 3.21
CA ILE A 38 4.94 18.58 3.44
C ILE A 38 5.16 19.00 4.90
N PRO A 39 4.56 18.34 5.93
CA PRO A 39 4.84 18.69 7.31
C PRO A 39 6.31 18.46 7.67
N GLY A 40 6.98 17.46 7.07
CA GLY A 40 8.41 17.22 7.27
C GLY A 40 9.28 18.43 6.88
N SER A 41 9.03 19.04 5.72
CA SER A 41 9.75 20.25 5.28
C SER A 41 9.45 21.45 6.18
N MET A 42 8.21 21.57 6.70
CA MET A 42 7.86 22.62 7.66
C MET A 42 8.63 22.47 8.98
N TYR A 43 8.75 21.25 9.50
CA TYR A 43 9.55 20.98 10.70
C TYR A 43 11.03 21.28 10.48
N LEU A 44 11.59 20.95 9.30
CA LEU A 44 12.96 21.29 8.95
C LEU A 44 13.17 22.80 8.87
N ALA A 45 12.26 23.54 8.24
CA ALA A 45 12.33 24.99 8.18
C ALA A 45 12.29 25.62 9.58
N LEU A 46 11.38 25.14 10.44
CA LEU A 46 11.27 25.62 11.82
C LEU A 46 12.52 25.26 12.64
N ALA A 47 13.09 24.07 12.44
CA ALA A 47 14.36 23.67 13.06
C ALA A 47 15.51 24.61 12.71
N ILE A 48 15.59 25.00 11.41
CA ILE A 48 16.59 25.96 10.94
C ILE A 48 16.38 27.34 11.61
N VAL A 49 15.14 27.82 11.70
CA VAL A 49 14.82 29.09 12.37
C VAL A 49 15.25 29.04 13.85
N CYS A 50 14.88 27.97 14.58
CA CYS A 50 15.28 27.80 15.97
C CYS A 50 16.82 27.79 16.13
N LEU A 51 17.52 27.12 15.22
CA LEU A 51 18.98 27.04 15.24
C LEU A 51 19.61 28.40 14.98
N VAL A 52 19.13 29.13 13.97
CA VAL A 52 19.63 30.48 13.64
C VAL A 52 19.42 31.44 14.81
N VAL A 53 18.20 31.46 15.39
CA VAL A 53 17.89 32.31 16.56
C VAL A 53 18.83 31.96 17.73
N TYR A 54 19.03 30.68 17.99
CA TYR A 54 19.95 30.25 19.05
C TYR A 54 21.37 30.74 18.80
N LEU A 55 21.91 30.54 17.60
CA LEU A 55 23.29 30.92 17.27
C LEU A 55 23.55 32.43 17.26
N THR A 56 22.53 33.23 16.92
CA THR A 56 22.67 34.69 16.79
C THR A 56 22.32 35.46 18.06
N GLN A 57 21.47 34.90 18.96
CA GLN A 57 20.88 35.64 20.07
C GLN A 57 21.20 35.06 21.46
N ARG A 58 21.88 33.91 21.52
CA ARG A 58 22.13 33.18 22.80
C ARG A 58 22.90 34.01 23.85
N ASP A 59 23.76 34.91 23.37
CA ASP A 59 24.63 35.70 24.26
C ASP A 59 24.04 37.08 24.60
N ASP A 60 23.04 37.54 23.78
CA ASP A 60 22.47 38.89 23.88
C ASP A 60 21.03 38.90 24.44
N SER A 61 20.36 37.75 24.50
CA SER A 61 18.93 37.65 24.89
C SER A 61 18.74 36.77 26.12
N ALA A 62 18.01 37.28 27.10
CA ALA A 62 17.60 36.50 28.28
C ALA A 62 16.57 35.42 27.97
N ILE A 63 15.87 35.51 26.83
CA ILE A 63 14.81 34.57 26.43
C ILE A 63 15.40 33.40 25.63
N VAL A 64 16.46 33.65 24.87
CA VAL A 64 17.07 32.62 24.01
C VAL A 64 18.06 31.81 24.83
N ASN A 65 17.71 30.56 25.08
CA ASN A 65 18.50 29.63 25.86
C ASN A 65 18.69 28.30 25.14
N GLY A 66 19.34 27.34 25.79
CA GLY A 66 19.59 25.99 25.27
C GLY A 66 18.33 25.23 24.80
N GLY A 67 17.13 25.65 25.24
CA GLY A 67 15.85 25.12 24.75
C GLY A 67 15.65 25.29 23.24
N PHE A 68 16.15 26.39 22.67
CA PHE A 68 16.10 26.58 21.21
C PHE A 68 17.00 25.59 20.44
N ALA A 69 18.16 25.24 21.00
CA ALA A 69 19.02 24.22 20.41
C ALA A 69 18.38 22.83 20.47
N TRP A 70 17.74 22.48 21.59
CA TRP A 70 16.99 21.24 21.72
C TRP A 70 15.77 21.21 20.80
N ALA A 71 15.03 22.31 20.68
CA ALA A 71 13.92 22.42 19.75
C ALA A 71 14.37 22.21 18.30
N ALA A 72 15.48 22.83 17.89
CA ALA A 72 16.08 22.63 16.57
C ALA A 72 16.47 21.17 16.33
N ALA A 73 17.08 20.51 17.30
CA ALA A 73 17.49 19.09 17.20
C ALA A 73 16.27 18.16 17.06
N VAL A 74 15.25 18.33 17.90
CA VAL A 74 14.04 17.49 17.87
C VAL A 74 13.23 17.71 16.58
N LEU A 75 12.97 18.98 16.23
CA LEU A 75 12.25 19.31 15.00
C LEU A 75 13.02 18.85 13.76
N GLY A 76 14.35 19.00 13.78
CA GLY A 76 15.20 18.50 12.70
C GLY A 76 15.12 16.98 12.55
N ALA A 77 15.19 16.24 13.65
CA ALA A 77 15.07 14.79 13.63
C ALA A 77 13.68 14.31 13.11
N VAL A 78 12.59 14.92 13.62
CA VAL A 78 11.23 14.60 13.20
C VAL A 78 11.02 14.99 11.74
N GLY A 79 11.50 16.16 11.33
CA GLY A 79 11.41 16.63 9.94
C GLY A 79 12.15 15.70 8.98
N LEU A 80 13.38 15.34 9.31
CA LEU A 80 14.19 14.42 8.49
C LEU A 80 13.53 13.03 8.38
N PHE A 81 13.06 12.48 9.52
CA PHE A 81 12.34 11.22 9.52
C PHE A 81 11.08 11.29 8.63
N SER A 82 10.29 12.38 8.73
CA SER A 82 9.05 12.56 7.96
C SER A 82 9.34 12.66 6.46
N VAL A 83 10.35 13.44 6.06
CA VAL A 83 10.73 13.59 4.64
C VAL A 83 11.26 12.27 4.07
N THR A 84 12.12 11.57 4.83
CA THR A 84 12.72 10.30 4.37
C THR A 84 11.74 9.12 4.42
N SER A 85 10.62 9.27 5.13
CA SER A 85 9.54 8.26 5.20
C SER A 85 8.35 8.60 4.28
N GLY A 86 8.46 9.67 3.49
CA GLY A 86 7.46 10.05 2.49
C GLY A 86 7.64 9.30 1.18
N TRP A 87 7.07 8.09 1.08
CA TRP A 87 7.15 7.25 -0.11
C TRP A 87 6.01 7.56 -1.07
N ARG A 88 6.31 7.59 -2.37
CA ARG A 88 5.31 7.64 -3.43
C ARG A 88 5.19 6.26 -4.05
N MET A 89 3.98 5.74 -4.15
CA MET A 89 3.72 4.50 -4.88
C MET A 89 3.82 4.75 -6.38
N THR A 90 4.56 3.90 -7.08
CA THR A 90 4.69 3.91 -8.55
C THR A 90 4.19 2.62 -9.16
N ILE A 91 4.09 1.56 -8.36
CA ILE A 91 3.62 0.23 -8.76
C ILE A 91 2.18 0.07 -8.28
N ASP A 92 1.27 -0.13 -9.21
CA ASP A 92 -0.13 -0.44 -8.93
C ASP A 92 -0.35 -1.93 -8.60
N GLU A 93 -1.57 -2.31 -8.27
CA GLU A 93 -1.93 -3.68 -7.94
C GLU A 93 -1.74 -4.66 -9.12
N GLN A 94 -2.01 -4.21 -10.34
CA GLN A 94 -1.88 -5.05 -11.54
C GLN A 94 -0.41 -5.34 -11.83
N GLN A 95 0.44 -4.34 -11.73
CA GLN A 95 1.88 -4.50 -11.88
C GLN A 95 2.46 -5.41 -10.79
N ALA A 96 1.97 -5.27 -9.55
CA ALA A 96 2.38 -6.14 -8.45
C ALA A 96 1.97 -7.60 -8.68
N LEU A 97 0.78 -7.86 -9.25
CA LEU A 97 0.35 -9.21 -9.65
C LEU A 97 1.26 -9.81 -10.71
N VAL A 98 1.68 -9.01 -11.70
CA VAL A 98 2.62 -9.46 -12.75
C VAL A 98 3.97 -9.85 -12.15
N GLU A 99 4.51 -9.03 -11.24
CA GLU A 99 5.78 -9.35 -10.56
C GLU A 99 5.64 -10.59 -9.64
N ALA A 100 4.49 -10.74 -8.97
CA ALA A 100 4.20 -11.92 -8.16
C ALA A 100 4.15 -13.19 -9.02
N GLN A 101 3.51 -13.15 -10.20
CA GLN A 101 3.44 -14.27 -11.12
C GLN A 101 4.82 -14.72 -11.61
N ARG A 102 5.73 -13.77 -11.84
CA ARG A 102 7.11 -14.08 -12.25
C ARG A 102 7.91 -14.74 -11.13
N ALA A 103 7.60 -14.40 -9.87
CA ALA A 103 8.39 -14.84 -8.73
C ALA A 103 7.93 -16.17 -8.13
N ILE A 104 6.63 -16.52 -8.24
CA ILE A 104 6.03 -17.60 -7.47
C ILE A 104 6.35 -19.00 -7.99
N GLY A 105 6.66 -19.15 -9.29
CA GLY A 105 7.11 -20.42 -9.89
C GLY A 105 6.00 -21.41 -10.27
N PHE A 106 4.72 -21.09 -10.09
CA PHE A 106 3.58 -21.89 -10.55
C PHE A 106 2.55 -21.02 -11.28
N PRO A 107 1.71 -21.59 -12.15
CA PRO A 107 0.64 -20.86 -12.82
C PRO A 107 -0.44 -20.45 -11.82
N ILE A 108 -0.79 -19.15 -11.81
CA ILE A 108 -1.76 -18.58 -10.88
C ILE A 108 -3.17 -18.68 -11.48
N GLY A 109 -4.11 -19.30 -10.74
CA GLY A 109 -5.52 -19.32 -11.04
C GLY A 109 -6.26 -18.15 -10.38
N HIS A 110 -6.02 -17.95 -9.09
CA HIS A 110 -6.62 -16.86 -8.31
C HIS A 110 -5.53 -16.11 -7.55
N ALA A 111 -5.63 -14.79 -7.52
CA ALA A 111 -4.74 -13.96 -6.72
C ALA A 111 -5.50 -12.78 -6.12
N SER A 112 -5.04 -12.33 -4.96
CA SER A 112 -5.50 -11.10 -4.32
C SER A 112 -4.32 -10.27 -3.89
N ALA A 113 -4.38 -8.95 -4.15
CA ALA A 113 -3.37 -8.01 -3.73
C ALA A 113 -3.90 -7.12 -2.61
N GLN A 114 -3.12 -6.97 -1.55
CA GLN A 114 -3.42 -6.11 -0.41
C GLN A 114 -2.26 -5.18 -0.15
N GLN A 115 -2.53 -3.90 0.00
CA GLN A 115 -1.52 -2.94 0.42
C GLN A 115 -1.20 -3.12 1.90
N VAL A 116 0.08 -3.20 2.24
CA VAL A 116 0.61 -3.26 3.60
C VAL A 116 1.78 -2.30 3.77
N TRP A 117 2.13 -1.99 5.02
CA TRP A 117 3.26 -1.11 5.34
C TRP A 117 4.43 -1.96 5.85
N HIS A 118 5.61 -1.74 5.28
CA HIS A 118 6.81 -2.49 5.64
C HIS A 118 7.87 -1.62 6.30
N GLY A 119 8.43 -2.14 7.41
CA GLY A 119 9.54 -1.51 8.13
C GLY A 119 9.18 -0.22 8.88
N VAL A 120 10.15 0.33 9.62
CA VAL A 120 10.00 1.50 10.51
C VAL A 120 9.58 2.76 9.74
N ARG A 121 10.00 2.89 8.48
CA ARG A 121 9.66 4.03 7.62
C ARG A 121 8.31 3.87 6.91
N SER A 122 7.52 2.83 7.24
CA SER A 122 6.21 2.57 6.63
C SER A 122 6.27 2.62 5.11
N ARG A 123 7.16 1.82 4.52
CA ARG A 123 7.30 1.71 3.07
C ARG A 123 6.09 0.93 2.52
N PRO A 124 5.35 1.48 1.53
CA PRO A 124 4.20 0.78 0.97
C PRO A 124 4.66 -0.46 0.22
N THR A 125 3.96 -1.57 0.43
CA THR A 125 4.29 -2.88 -0.12
C THR A 125 3.00 -3.59 -0.48
N TRP A 126 2.99 -4.26 -1.63
CA TRP A 126 1.91 -5.15 -2.03
C TRP A 126 2.15 -6.54 -1.44
N ARG A 127 1.18 -7.04 -0.71
CA ARG A 127 1.10 -8.42 -0.28
C ARG A 127 0.15 -9.15 -1.21
N VAL A 128 0.70 -10.00 -2.06
CA VAL A 128 -0.04 -10.77 -3.06
C VAL A 128 -0.16 -12.20 -2.57
N LEU A 129 -1.39 -12.65 -2.38
CA LEU A 129 -1.72 -14.04 -2.10
C LEU A 129 -2.13 -14.71 -3.41
N CYS A 130 -1.48 -15.81 -3.75
CA CYS A 130 -1.68 -16.55 -4.99
C CYS A 130 -2.11 -17.99 -4.71
N TYR A 131 -3.03 -18.49 -5.52
CA TYR A 131 -3.41 -19.90 -5.57
C TYR A 131 -3.15 -20.45 -6.96
N SER A 132 -2.74 -21.70 -7.04
CA SER A 132 -2.48 -22.38 -8.31
C SER A 132 -3.74 -22.57 -9.14
N ALA A 133 -3.55 -22.78 -10.46
CA ALA A 133 -4.64 -22.82 -11.44
C ALA A 133 -5.43 -24.13 -11.45
N GLU A 134 -5.04 -25.14 -10.68
CA GLU A 134 -5.75 -26.41 -10.57
C GLU A 134 -7.07 -26.25 -9.79
N GLU A 135 -8.02 -27.14 -10.03
CA GLU A 135 -9.27 -27.27 -9.28
C GLU A 135 -9.37 -28.64 -8.61
N PRO A 136 -9.26 -28.73 -7.28
CA PRO A 136 -8.96 -27.65 -6.31
C PRO A 136 -7.49 -27.18 -6.38
N PRO A 137 -7.19 -25.93 -5.94
CA PRO A 137 -5.83 -25.41 -5.93
C PRO A 137 -4.90 -26.26 -5.05
N CYS A 138 -3.82 -26.78 -5.65
CA CYS A 138 -2.85 -27.63 -4.95
C CYS A 138 -1.76 -26.85 -4.23
N GLN A 139 -1.45 -25.63 -4.71
CA GLN A 139 -0.41 -24.78 -4.16
C GLN A 139 -0.97 -23.40 -3.81
N ARG A 140 -0.38 -22.81 -2.79
CA ARG A 140 -0.60 -21.40 -2.44
C ARG A 140 0.72 -20.70 -2.26
N GLY A 141 0.72 -19.40 -2.48
CA GLY A 141 1.92 -18.59 -2.34
C GLY A 141 1.63 -17.20 -1.85
N LEU A 142 2.64 -16.63 -1.22
CA LEU A 142 2.64 -15.27 -0.74
C LEU A 142 3.85 -14.53 -1.33
N VAL A 143 3.60 -13.41 -1.97
CA VAL A 143 4.65 -12.55 -2.53
C VAL A 143 4.52 -11.15 -1.97
N LEU A 144 5.65 -10.60 -1.50
CA LEU A 144 5.74 -9.20 -1.09
C LEU A 144 6.47 -8.42 -2.18
N VAL A 145 5.77 -7.48 -2.80
CA VAL A 145 6.30 -6.62 -3.87
C VAL A 145 6.36 -5.18 -3.36
N ASP A 146 7.51 -4.56 -3.47
CA ASP A 146 7.69 -3.16 -3.09
C ASP A 146 6.86 -2.25 -4.01
N ALA A 147 5.95 -1.45 -3.43
CA ALA A 147 5.07 -0.58 -4.20
C ALA A 147 5.78 0.67 -4.75
N VAL A 148 7.05 0.90 -4.37
CA VAL A 148 7.84 2.06 -4.83
C VAL A 148 8.70 1.72 -6.03
N ASP A 149 9.32 0.53 -6.06
CA ASP A 149 10.27 0.16 -7.12
C ASP A 149 9.99 -1.19 -7.79
N GLY A 150 8.94 -1.90 -7.38
CA GLY A 150 8.52 -3.17 -7.98
C GLY A 150 9.37 -4.38 -7.61
N ARG A 151 10.36 -4.24 -6.73
CA ARG A 151 11.19 -5.37 -6.33
C ARG A 151 10.42 -6.37 -5.50
N VAL A 152 10.60 -7.65 -5.77
CA VAL A 152 10.11 -8.71 -4.91
C VAL A 152 10.99 -8.76 -3.65
N LEU A 153 10.40 -8.46 -2.51
CA LEU A 153 11.08 -8.44 -1.21
C LEU A 153 11.17 -9.84 -0.63
N GLN A 154 10.09 -10.61 -0.76
CA GLN A 154 9.99 -11.96 -0.24
C GLN A 154 8.94 -12.72 -1.03
N HIS A 155 9.17 -14.01 -1.25
CA HIS A 155 8.16 -14.94 -1.75
C HIS A 155 8.21 -16.25 -0.98
N LEU A 156 7.06 -16.86 -0.82
CA LEU A 156 6.87 -18.18 -0.20
C LEU A 156 5.87 -18.94 -1.06
N ALA A 157 6.20 -20.17 -1.41
CA ALA A 157 5.30 -21.11 -2.06
C ALA A 157 5.22 -22.38 -1.19
N GLU A 158 4.03 -22.88 -0.99
CA GLU A 158 3.80 -24.11 -0.20
C GLU A 158 2.59 -24.88 -0.76
N ASP A 159 2.50 -26.15 -0.41
CA ASP A 159 1.34 -26.94 -0.72
C ASP A 159 0.12 -26.38 0.01
N ASN A 160 -1.03 -26.35 -0.67
CA ASN A 160 -2.24 -25.82 -0.07
C ASN A 160 -2.76 -26.78 1.01
N PRO A 161 -2.73 -26.41 2.31
CA PRO A 161 -3.22 -27.26 3.38
C PRO A 161 -4.75 -27.40 3.38
N GLU A 162 -5.46 -26.51 2.69
CA GLU A 162 -6.90 -26.57 2.50
C GLU A 162 -7.23 -27.58 1.40
N GLN A 163 -6.95 -28.86 1.66
CA GLN A 163 -7.46 -29.93 0.82
C GLN A 163 -8.98 -29.98 1.02
N TRP A 164 -9.71 -29.50 0.04
CA TRP A 164 -11.15 -29.72 -0.06
C TRP A 164 -11.35 -31.23 -0.19
N HIS A 165 -11.48 -31.90 0.94
CA HIS A 165 -12.00 -33.24 0.96
C HIS A 165 -13.44 -33.12 0.45
N GLY A 166 -13.63 -33.47 -0.81
CA GLY A 166 -14.90 -33.29 -1.50
C GLY A 166 -16.03 -33.80 -0.64
N ALA A 167 -16.96 -32.95 -0.29
CA ALA A 167 -18.27 -33.30 0.22
C ALA A 167 -19.06 -33.99 -0.90
N GLY A 168 -18.64 -35.21 -1.29
CA GLY A 168 -19.17 -35.92 -2.44
C GLY A 168 -18.97 -37.43 -2.40
N ALA A 169 -18.90 -38.01 -1.18
CA ALA A 169 -18.98 -39.47 -1.00
C ALA A 169 -20.02 -39.78 0.06
N ARG A 170 -21.30 -39.68 -0.32
CA ARG A 170 -22.41 -40.45 0.27
C ARG A 170 -23.38 -40.89 -0.81
#